data_ccb3f1a98330bc14469c711047101156
#
_entry.id   ccb3f1a98330bc14469c711047101156
#
_cell.length_a   1.000
_cell.length_b   1.000
_cell.length_c   1.000
_cell.angle_alpha   90.00
_cell.angle_beta   90.00
_cell.angle_gamma   90.00
#
_symmetry.space_group_name_H-M   'P 1'
#
loop_
_entity.id
_entity.type
_entity.pdbx_description
1 polymer ?
#
loop_
_entity_poly.entity_id
_entity_poly.type
_entity_poly.pdbx_seq_one_letter_code
_entity_poly.pdbx_strand_id
1 'polypeptide(L)'
;MKNSHSKRNLYRLAILSFSLFALAALSSARTPTATSVNIVNNSSREIRNVYFSHVNADDWTGNQLSNGAVIAPGQSYNLSNVACDQQQVKVIAEDQDGCFLSTVVNCGDSATWTITNDTARDCDG
;
A
#
# COMPACT_ATOMS: atom_id res chain seq x y z
N MET A 1 11.98 69.10 -39.51
CA MET A 1 11.91 68.53 -39.23
C MET A 1 11.81 67.52 -38.56
N LYS A 2 11.68 67.00 -38.24
CA LYS A 2 11.72 66.17 -37.68
C LYS A 2 11.36 65.30 -37.01
N ASN A 3 11.30 64.70 -36.75
CA ASN A 3 11.09 63.91 -36.15
C ASN A 3 11.04 62.88 -35.57
N SER A 4 11.05 62.51 -35.20
CA SER A 4 11.07 61.61 -34.57
C SER A 4 10.65 60.84 -33.95
N HIS A 5 10.55 60.35 -33.78
CA HIS A 5 10.40 59.66 -33.22
C HIS A 5 10.08 58.77 -32.56
N SER A 6 10.01 58.45 -32.29
CA SER A 6 9.68 57.76 -31.65
C SER A 6 9.54 56.67 -31.38
N LYS A 7 9.55 56.29 -31.14
CA LYS A 7 9.40 55.39 -30.95
C LYS A 7 9.55 54.51 -30.22
N ARG A 8 9.60 54.21 -29.99
CA ARG A 8 9.79 53.47 -29.42
C ARG A 8 9.39 52.69 -28.57
N ASN A 9 9.29 52.41 -28.34
CA ASN A 9 8.87 51.87 -27.49
C ASN A 9 8.39 50.68 -27.32
N LEU A 10 8.32 50.36 -27.28
CA LEU A 10 7.84 49.43 -27.21
C LEU A 10 8.13 48.38 -26.64
N TYR A 11 8.29 48.09 -26.40
CA TYR A 11 8.65 47.19 -26.03
C TYR A 11 8.49 46.55 -25.03
N ARG A 12 8.56 46.64 -24.76
CA ARG A 12 8.42 46.22 -23.96
C ARG A 12 7.76 45.22 -23.53
N LEU A 13 7.49 44.89 -23.53
CA LEU A 13 6.83 44.13 -23.09
C LEU A 13 6.82 42.94 -22.81
N ALA A 14 6.97 42.61 -22.71
CA ALA A 14 6.92 41.62 -22.68
C ALA A 14 6.98 40.79 -21.80
N ILE A 15 7.03 40.63 -21.53
CA ILE A 15 7.17 39.97 -20.89
C ILE A 15 6.70 39.06 -20.16
N LEU A 16 6.52 38.78 -19.96
CA LEU A 16 6.21 38.13 -19.34
C LEU A 16 5.77 37.02 -19.05
N SER A 17 5.75 36.70 -18.96
CA SER A 17 5.30 35.78 -18.82
C SER A 17 5.49 34.77 -18.23
N PHE A 18 5.57 34.45 -17.98
CA PHE A 18 5.74 33.52 -17.66
C PHE A 18 5.56 32.71 -16.76
N SER A 19 5.63 32.57 -16.55
CA SER A 19 5.67 32.03 -15.78
C SER A 19 4.89 31.17 -15.21
N LEU A 20 4.59 30.83 -14.99
CA LEU A 20 3.83 30.18 -14.48
C LEU A 20 3.83 28.93 -14.44
N PHE A 21 4.04 28.47 -14.46
CA PHE A 21 3.99 27.37 -14.54
C PHE A 21 4.30 26.59 -13.65
N ALA A 22 4.55 26.64 -13.40
CA ALA A 22 5.17 26.06 -12.50
C ALA A 22 4.38 25.20 -11.70
N LEU A 23 3.51 25.37 -11.54
CA LEU A 23 2.75 24.77 -10.77
C LEU A 23 2.50 23.48 -10.96
N ALA A 24 2.47 23.29 -11.81
CA ALA A 24 2.05 22.12 -12.14
C ALA A 24 2.63 21.06 -11.40
N ALA A 25 3.69 21.20 -11.23
CA ALA A 25 4.32 20.21 -10.73
C ALA A 25 3.83 19.55 -9.60
N LEU A 26 2.99 20.10 -9.08
CA LEU A 26 2.61 19.65 -7.95
C LEU A 26 1.79 18.54 -7.94
N SER A 27 1.46 18.10 -8.92
CA SER A 27 0.65 17.04 -8.86
C SER A 27 1.36 15.93 -8.31
N SER A 28 1.25 15.70 -7.27
CA SER A 28 1.84 14.69 -6.64
C SER A 28 1.19 13.44 -6.91
N ALA A 29 1.75 12.66 -7.61
CA ALA A 29 1.33 11.32 -7.68
C ALA A 29 1.67 10.65 -6.39
N ARG A 30 0.75 10.09 -5.76
CA ARG A 30 1.05 9.31 -4.62
C ARG A 30 1.64 8.03 -5.07
N THR A 31 2.85 7.79 -4.71
CA THR A 31 3.42 6.46 -4.90
C THR A 31 2.78 5.53 -3.88
N PRO A 32 2.44 4.33 -4.27
CA PRO A 32 1.96 3.33 -3.33
C PRO A 32 3.01 3.13 -2.24
N THR A 33 2.57 3.11 -1.00
CA THR A 33 3.46 2.92 0.12
C THR A 33 3.59 1.44 0.38
N ALA A 34 4.81 0.93 0.41
CA ALA A 34 5.04 -0.47 0.73
C ALA A 34 5.05 -0.65 2.24
N THR A 35 4.60 -1.78 2.68
CA THR A 35 4.67 -2.16 4.09
C THR A 35 5.22 -3.56 4.22
N SER A 36 5.63 -3.94 5.42
CA SER A 36 6.03 -5.31 5.70
C SER A 36 5.20 -5.85 6.86
N VAL A 37 4.86 -7.11 6.77
CA VAL A 37 4.06 -7.78 7.79
C VAL A 37 4.76 -9.06 8.19
N ASN A 38 5.10 -9.16 9.46
CA ASN A 38 5.67 -10.37 10.01
C ASN A 38 4.56 -11.16 10.69
N ILE A 39 4.23 -12.32 10.18
CA ILE A 39 3.18 -13.17 10.74
C ILE A 39 3.85 -14.18 11.65
N VAL A 40 3.48 -14.15 12.92
CA VAL A 40 4.01 -15.06 13.93
C VAL A 40 2.91 -16.05 14.27
N ASN A 41 3.14 -17.32 13.98
CA ASN A 41 2.12 -18.35 14.24
C ASN A 41 2.36 -19.02 15.61
N ASN A 42 1.73 -18.47 16.63
CA ASN A 42 1.76 -19.04 17.96
C ASN A 42 0.50 -19.88 18.23
N SER A 43 -0.11 -20.42 17.18
CA SER A 43 -1.24 -21.33 17.34
C SER A 43 -0.78 -22.78 17.16
N SER A 44 -1.67 -23.70 17.42
CA SER A 44 -1.40 -25.11 17.18
C SER A 44 -1.73 -25.55 15.76
N ARG A 45 -2.15 -24.63 14.91
CA ARG A 45 -2.56 -24.93 13.53
C ARG A 45 -1.57 -24.33 12.55
N GLU A 46 -1.40 -25.02 11.43
CA GLU A 46 -0.55 -24.56 10.36
C GLU A 46 -1.30 -23.50 9.53
N ILE A 47 -0.64 -22.45 9.14
CA ILE A 47 -1.20 -21.45 8.23
C ILE A 47 -0.78 -21.85 6.82
N ARG A 48 -1.74 -22.06 5.94
CA ARG A 48 -1.47 -22.58 4.60
C ARG A 48 -1.50 -21.54 3.51
N ASN A 49 -2.26 -20.47 3.69
CA ASN A 49 -2.34 -19.42 2.69
C ASN A 49 -2.44 -18.07 3.39
N VAL A 50 -1.96 -17.04 2.72
CA VAL A 50 -2.09 -15.65 3.17
C VAL A 50 -2.51 -14.81 1.99
N TYR A 51 -3.49 -13.96 2.18
CA TYR A 51 -4.03 -13.10 1.15
C TYR A 51 -4.08 -11.65 1.64
N PHE A 52 -4.14 -10.71 0.71
CA PHE A 52 -4.38 -9.31 1.01
C PHE A 52 -5.68 -8.86 0.38
N SER A 53 -6.32 -7.87 0.97
CA SER A 53 -7.54 -7.28 0.46
C SER A 53 -7.62 -5.83 0.89
N HIS A 54 -8.33 -5.01 0.13
CA HIS A 54 -8.72 -3.70 0.64
C HIS A 54 -9.65 -3.88 1.84
N VAL A 55 -9.57 -2.96 2.78
CA VAL A 55 -10.26 -3.14 4.07
C VAL A 55 -11.77 -3.29 3.92
N ASN A 56 -12.36 -2.57 2.96
CA ASN A 56 -13.79 -2.56 2.78
C ASN A 56 -14.25 -3.31 1.53
N ALA A 57 -13.47 -4.25 1.07
CA ALA A 57 -13.79 -5.00 -0.14
C ALA A 57 -13.37 -6.46 0.03
N ASP A 58 -13.91 -7.31 -0.83
CA ASP A 58 -13.54 -8.72 -0.86
C ASP A 58 -12.74 -9.01 -2.14
N ASP A 59 -11.78 -8.15 -2.43
CA ASP A 59 -10.95 -8.26 -3.61
C ASP A 59 -9.60 -8.91 -3.28
N TRP A 60 -9.65 -10.11 -2.78
CA TRP A 60 -8.49 -10.83 -2.27
C TRP A 60 -7.48 -11.10 -3.37
N THR A 61 -6.20 -10.94 -3.02
CA THR A 61 -5.10 -11.34 -3.89
C THR A 61 -4.98 -12.86 -3.94
N GLY A 62 -4.04 -13.36 -4.73
CA GLY A 62 -3.66 -14.76 -4.64
C GLY A 62 -2.84 -15.00 -3.37
N ASN A 63 -2.53 -16.27 -3.12
CA ASN A 63 -1.74 -16.65 -1.96
C ASN A 63 -0.36 -16.02 -2.00
N GLN A 64 0.02 -15.38 -0.92
CA GLN A 64 1.29 -14.66 -0.79
C GLN A 64 2.43 -15.52 -0.24
N LEU A 65 2.14 -16.71 0.25
CA LEU A 65 3.21 -17.64 0.63
C LEU A 65 3.78 -18.28 -0.62
N SER A 66 5.11 -18.37 -0.68
CA SER A 66 5.76 -18.81 -1.91
C SER A 66 5.74 -20.33 -2.03
N ASN A 67 5.41 -20.80 -3.21
CA ASN A 67 5.63 -22.20 -3.63
C ASN A 67 5.24 -23.28 -2.61
N GLY A 68 4.03 -23.20 -2.11
CA GLY A 68 3.56 -24.22 -1.19
C GLY A 68 4.12 -24.08 0.20
N ALA A 69 4.75 -22.96 0.51
CA ALA A 69 5.23 -22.72 1.88
C ALA A 69 4.04 -22.62 2.82
N VAL A 70 4.29 -22.98 4.06
CA VAL A 70 3.30 -22.87 5.14
C VAL A 70 3.98 -22.25 6.34
N ILE A 71 3.20 -21.71 7.26
CA ILE A 71 3.73 -21.21 8.52
C ILE A 71 3.35 -22.22 9.59
N ALA A 72 4.30 -23.05 9.97
CA ALA A 72 4.06 -24.06 10.97
C ALA A 72 3.87 -23.45 12.36
N PRO A 73 3.24 -24.16 13.29
CA PRO A 73 3.16 -23.71 14.67
C PRO A 73 4.53 -23.34 15.22
N GLY A 74 4.61 -22.17 15.82
CA GLY A 74 5.85 -21.65 16.39
C GLY A 74 6.76 -20.95 15.40
N GLN A 75 6.38 -20.84 14.16
CA GLN A 75 7.20 -20.20 13.14
C GLN A 75 6.67 -18.85 12.73
N SER A 76 7.49 -18.09 12.03
CA SER A 76 7.14 -16.77 11.52
C SER A 76 7.40 -16.70 10.03
N TYR A 77 6.71 -15.81 9.35
CA TYR A 77 6.91 -15.57 7.94
C TYR A 77 6.83 -14.05 7.71
N ASN A 78 7.84 -13.51 7.06
CA ASN A 78 7.87 -12.07 6.80
C ASN A 78 7.46 -11.79 5.36
N LEU A 79 6.39 -11.01 5.21
CA LEU A 79 5.92 -10.55 3.92
C LEU A 79 6.46 -9.14 3.73
N SER A 80 7.35 -8.97 2.79
CA SER A 80 7.91 -7.66 2.48
C SER A 80 7.28 -7.12 1.20
N ASN A 81 7.32 -5.80 1.04
CA ASN A 81 6.80 -5.13 -0.15
C ASN A 81 5.31 -5.38 -0.39
N VAL A 82 4.53 -5.39 0.67
CA VAL A 82 3.09 -5.48 0.57
C VAL A 82 2.60 -4.18 -0.03
N ALA A 83 1.99 -4.25 -1.19
CA ALA A 83 1.53 -3.05 -1.87
C ALA A 83 0.29 -2.51 -1.15
N CYS A 84 0.34 -1.24 -0.81
CA CYS A 84 -0.75 -0.55 -0.16
C CYS A 84 -1.06 0.72 -0.95
N ASP A 85 -2.25 0.80 -1.50
CA ASP A 85 -2.68 2.00 -2.22
C ASP A 85 -3.67 2.84 -1.42
N GLN A 86 -3.94 2.44 -0.19
CA GLN A 86 -4.80 3.16 0.75
C GLN A 86 -4.06 3.30 2.08
N GLN A 87 -4.74 3.75 3.11
CA GLN A 87 -4.10 3.92 4.42
C GLN A 87 -3.88 2.60 5.14
N GLN A 88 -4.69 1.60 4.83
CA GLN A 88 -4.66 0.31 5.51
C GLN A 88 -4.86 -0.82 4.50
N VAL A 89 -4.42 -2.00 4.87
CA VAL A 89 -4.63 -3.22 4.10
C VAL A 89 -5.08 -4.31 5.05
N LYS A 90 -5.97 -5.17 4.58
CA LYS A 90 -6.41 -6.32 5.35
C LYS A 90 -5.55 -7.52 4.99
N VAL A 91 -5.02 -8.17 5.99
CA VAL A 91 -4.22 -9.39 5.85
C VAL A 91 -5.08 -10.56 6.32
N ILE A 92 -5.19 -11.58 5.50
CA ILE A 92 -6.05 -12.73 5.76
C ILE A 92 -5.18 -13.98 5.73
N ALA A 93 -5.31 -14.79 6.76
CA ALA A 93 -4.62 -16.09 6.82
C ALA A 93 -5.67 -17.19 6.76
N GLU A 94 -5.34 -18.25 6.08
CA GLU A 94 -6.17 -19.46 6.04
C GLU A 94 -5.40 -20.58 6.72
N ASP A 95 -6.01 -21.19 7.72
CA ASP A 95 -5.35 -22.25 8.46
C ASP A 95 -5.63 -23.62 7.84
N GLN A 96 -5.04 -24.66 8.45
CA GLN A 96 -5.15 -26.02 7.95
C GLN A 96 -6.56 -26.58 7.94
N ASP A 97 -7.47 -25.99 8.72
CA ASP A 97 -8.86 -26.40 8.77
C ASP A 97 -9.72 -25.66 7.77
N GLY A 98 -9.13 -24.75 6.99
CA GLY A 98 -9.86 -23.94 6.05
C GLY A 98 -10.55 -22.73 6.67
N CYS A 99 -10.22 -22.39 7.89
CA CYS A 99 -10.78 -21.23 8.56
C CYS A 99 -9.95 -19.99 8.29
N PHE A 100 -10.62 -18.84 8.22
CA PHE A 100 -9.96 -17.58 7.91
C PHE A 100 -9.79 -16.74 9.16
N LEU A 101 -8.62 -16.13 9.27
CA LEU A 101 -8.28 -15.19 10.31
C LEU A 101 -7.85 -13.91 9.62
N SER A 102 -8.09 -12.76 10.21
CA SER A 102 -7.69 -11.52 9.55
C SER A 102 -7.28 -10.45 10.55
N THR A 103 -6.51 -9.52 10.05
CA THR A 103 -6.15 -8.31 10.76
C THR A 103 -5.99 -7.17 9.77
N VAL A 104 -5.99 -5.95 10.27
CA VAL A 104 -5.78 -4.76 9.46
C VAL A 104 -4.48 -4.12 9.90
N VAL A 105 -3.63 -3.79 8.95
CA VAL A 105 -2.36 -3.13 9.24
C VAL A 105 -2.30 -1.79 8.51
N ASN A 106 -1.54 -0.85 9.07
CA ASN A 106 -1.34 0.46 8.45
C ASN A 106 -0.27 0.38 7.38
N CYS A 107 -0.53 0.99 6.26
CA CYS A 107 0.43 1.04 5.17
C CYS A 107 1.61 1.94 5.52
N GLY A 108 2.78 1.57 5.08
CA GLY A 108 3.99 2.34 5.31
C GLY A 108 4.77 1.93 6.55
N ASP A 109 4.18 1.12 7.41
CA ASP A 109 4.82 0.68 8.65
C ASP A 109 5.22 -0.77 8.56
N SER A 110 6.09 -1.19 9.49
CA SER A 110 6.35 -2.60 9.71
C SER A 110 5.38 -3.08 10.78
N ALA A 111 4.66 -4.12 10.51
CA ALA A 111 3.67 -4.66 11.44
C ALA A 111 4.02 -6.10 11.80
N THR A 112 3.65 -6.48 13.00
CA THR A 112 3.74 -7.89 13.42
C THR A 112 2.33 -8.34 13.81
N TRP A 113 1.90 -9.42 13.20
CA TRP A 113 0.63 -10.07 13.52
C TRP A 113 0.90 -11.40 14.16
N THR A 114 0.53 -11.52 15.44
CA THR A 114 0.69 -12.77 16.17
C THR A 114 -0.65 -13.50 16.19
N ILE A 115 -0.66 -14.70 15.62
CA ILE A 115 -1.83 -15.57 15.59
C ILE A 115 -1.68 -16.56 16.74
N THR A 116 -2.73 -16.66 17.55
CA THR A 116 -2.76 -17.61 18.67
C THR A 116 -3.98 -18.52 18.55
N ASN A 117 -4.13 -19.46 19.45
CA ASN A 117 -5.31 -20.32 19.46
C ASN A 117 -6.59 -19.54 19.77
N ASP A 118 -6.44 -18.35 20.35
CA ASP A 118 -7.60 -17.52 20.70
C ASP A 118 -7.93 -16.49 19.62
N THR A 119 -7.13 -16.38 18.60
CA THR A 119 -7.43 -15.48 17.48
C THR A 119 -8.73 -15.90 16.82
N ALA A 120 -9.63 -14.95 16.61
CA ALA A 120 -10.94 -15.25 16.04
C ALA A 120 -10.80 -15.90 14.67
N ARG A 121 -11.60 -16.91 14.42
CA ARG A 121 -11.58 -17.66 13.17
C ARG A 121 -12.97 -17.68 12.56
N ASP A 122 -13.03 -17.54 11.26
CA ASP A 122 -14.25 -17.71 10.49
C ASP A 122 -14.12 -19.00 9.68
N CYS A 123 -14.87 -19.99 10.07
CA CYS A 123 -14.82 -21.31 9.46
C CYS A 123 -16.01 -21.58 8.54
N ASP A 124 -16.98 -20.70 8.51
CA ASP A 124 -18.21 -20.91 7.76
C ASP A 124 -18.22 -20.18 6.43
N GLY A 125 -17.10 -19.59 6.06
CA GLY A 125 -16.91 -18.70 4.93
C GLY A 125 -17.58 -18.96 3.65
#